data_e159b068ad73ec698eaa04e525a36242
#
_entry.id   e159b068ad73ec698eaa04e525a36242
#
_cell.length_a   1.000
_cell.length_b   1.000
_cell.length_c   1.000
_cell.angle_alpha   90.00
_cell.angle_beta   90.00
_cell.angle_gamma   90.00
#
_symmetry.space_group_name_H-M   'P 1'
#
loop_
_entity.id
_entity.type
_entity.pdbx_description
1 polymer ?
#
loop_
_entity_poly.entity_id
_entity_poly.type
_entity_poly.pdbx_seq_one_letter_code
_entity_poly.pdbx_strand_id
1 'polypeptide(L)'
;IRSKKIKLKPVREHVGLVFQFPEYQIFESTVLEDIMFGPKNFGKSKEEAKQLAIQAAHRIGINDEILERSPFTLSGGQMRRVAIAGAMAINPDILILDEPTVGLDPKGKDELMNLLVHMHNETHKTIIMISHDMDIVASYAKRILVMDQGKLIYDGDKKGLFADEEFLRQHNLDLPVISTIAKGLKAKGFIQYDQLPLTKDELYDIIVGGKTNE
;
A
#
# COMPACT_ATOMS: atom_id res chain seq x y z
N ILE A 1 -22.22 -3.04 -10.69
CA ILE A 1 -21.22 -2.99 -11.77
C ILE A 1 -21.55 -3.99 -12.90
N ARG A 2 -22.28 -5.08 -12.65
CA ARG A 2 -22.69 -6.04 -13.69
C ARG A 2 -23.85 -5.60 -14.59
N SER A 3 -24.48 -4.44 -14.30
CA SER A 3 -25.58 -3.94 -15.13
C SER A 3 -25.04 -3.30 -16.42
N LYS A 4 -25.50 -3.75 -17.59
CA LYS A 4 -25.18 -3.17 -18.91
C LYS A 4 -25.52 -1.67 -19.05
N LYS A 5 -26.24 -1.09 -18.07
CA LYS A 5 -26.67 0.32 -18.08
C LYS A 5 -25.67 1.27 -17.36
N ILE A 6 -24.68 0.76 -16.63
CA ILE A 6 -23.72 1.61 -15.90
C ILE A 6 -22.59 2.00 -16.83
N LYS A 7 -22.43 3.31 -17.05
CA LYS A 7 -21.25 3.86 -17.74
C LYS A 7 -20.05 3.73 -16.80
N LEU A 8 -19.05 2.95 -17.17
CA LEU A 8 -17.88 2.68 -16.33
C LEU A 8 -16.89 3.85 -16.24
N LYS A 9 -16.90 4.76 -17.24
CA LYS A 9 -15.96 5.88 -17.28
C LYS A 9 -16.05 6.76 -16.01
N PRO A 10 -17.23 7.23 -15.55
CA PRO A 10 -17.34 7.99 -14.31
C PRO A 10 -16.84 7.22 -13.07
N VAL A 11 -17.10 5.90 -12.99
CA VAL A 11 -16.61 5.11 -11.86
C VAL A 11 -15.07 5.06 -11.83
N ARG A 12 -14.45 4.88 -13.01
CA ARG A 12 -12.98 4.83 -13.15
C ARG A 12 -12.30 6.17 -12.89
N GLU A 13 -13.03 7.26 -12.99
CA GLU A 13 -12.53 8.60 -12.65
C GLU A 13 -12.34 8.77 -11.14
N HIS A 14 -13.18 8.09 -10.34
CA HIS A 14 -13.11 8.11 -8.87
C HIS A 14 -12.26 7.01 -8.25
N VAL A 15 -11.85 6.00 -9.03
CA VAL A 15 -11.12 4.83 -8.53
C VAL A 15 -9.87 4.62 -9.36
N GLY A 16 -8.71 4.92 -8.78
CA GLY A 16 -7.41 4.54 -9.32
C GLY A 16 -7.08 3.10 -8.93
N LEU A 17 -6.55 2.33 -9.86
CA LEU A 17 -6.17 0.93 -9.64
C LEU A 17 -4.74 0.70 -10.15
N VAL A 18 -3.90 0.17 -9.28
CA VAL A 18 -2.54 -0.28 -9.59
C VAL A 18 -2.50 -1.79 -9.37
N PHE A 19 -2.27 -2.54 -10.43
CA PHE A 19 -2.18 -4.00 -10.37
C PHE A 19 -0.83 -4.49 -9.83
N GLN A 20 -0.78 -5.74 -9.45
CA GLN A 20 0.46 -6.46 -9.18
C GLN A 20 1.40 -6.36 -10.41
N PHE A 21 2.68 -6.08 -10.19
CA PHE A 21 3.66 -5.81 -11.26
C PHE A 21 3.25 -4.64 -12.18
N PRO A 22 3.07 -3.46 -11.63
CA PRO A 22 2.54 -2.31 -12.36
C PRO A 22 3.48 -1.81 -13.47
N GLU A 23 4.74 -2.22 -13.45
CA GLU A 23 5.74 -1.98 -14.50
C GLU A 23 5.32 -2.52 -15.87
N TYR A 24 4.48 -3.55 -15.91
CA TYR A 24 3.94 -4.07 -17.17
C TYR A 24 2.80 -3.22 -17.76
N GLN A 25 2.35 -2.21 -17.04
CA GLN A 25 1.32 -1.28 -17.52
C GLN A 25 1.89 -0.04 -18.19
N ILE A 26 3.22 0.13 -18.13
CA ILE A 26 3.94 1.27 -18.68
C ILE A 26 4.26 0.97 -20.15
N PHE A 27 3.93 1.91 -21.03
CA PHE A 27 4.06 1.69 -22.49
C PHE A 27 4.46 2.94 -23.28
N GLU A 28 4.45 4.14 -22.69
CA GLU A 28 4.79 5.38 -23.37
C GLU A 28 6.31 5.59 -23.47
N SER A 29 6.73 6.53 -24.33
CA SER A 29 8.15 6.78 -24.60
C SER A 29 8.86 7.51 -23.46
N THR A 30 8.15 8.34 -22.69
CA THR A 30 8.66 9.03 -21.51
C THR A 30 7.76 8.79 -20.30
N VAL A 31 8.35 8.94 -19.12
CA VAL A 31 7.64 8.85 -17.84
C VAL A 31 6.50 9.88 -17.79
N LEU A 32 6.76 11.10 -18.24
CA LEU A 32 5.76 12.17 -18.26
C LEU A 32 4.55 11.78 -19.14
N GLU A 33 4.81 11.27 -20.34
CA GLU A 33 3.73 10.87 -21.27
C GLU A 33 2.90 9.73 -20.70
N ASP A 34 3.54 8.76 -20.03
CA ASP A 34 2.86 7.63 -19.41
C ASP A 34 1.93 8.08 -18.27
N ILE A 35 2.39 8.97 -17.39
CA ILE A 35 1.57 9.52 -16.31
C ILE A 35 0.44 10.41 -16.88
N MET A 36 0.67 11.13 -17.98
CA MET A 36 -0.34 11.96 -18.67
C MET A 36 -1.44 11.16 -19.34
N PHE A 37 -1.23 9.86 -19.59
CA PHE A 37 -2.17 9.03 -20.35
C PHE A 37 -3.56 8.97 -19.69
N GLY A 38 -3.60 8.76 -18.37
CA GLY A 38 -4.85 8.72 -17.60
C GLY A 38 -5.67 10.02 -17.77
N PRO A 39 -5.15 11.18 -17.36
CA PRO A 39 -5.82 12.49 -17.51
C PRO A 39 -6.30 12.77 -18.93
N LYS A 40 -5.48 12.51 -19.96
CA LYS A 40 -5.89 12.67 -21.37
C LYS A 40 -7.12 11.83 -21.71
N ASN A 41 -7.17 10.58 -21.29
CA ASN A 41 -8.30 9.68 -21.54
C ASN A 41 -9.59 10.12 -20.84
N PHE A 42 -9.47 10.86 -19.74
CA PHE A 42 -10.60 11.49 -19.06
C PHE A 42 -10.98 12.87 -19.63
N GLY A 43 -10.33 13.30 -20.71
CA GLY A 43 -10.71 14.49 -21.47
C GLY A 43 -10.03 15.79 -21.03
N LYS A 44 -8.95 15.68 -20.24
CA LYS A 44 -8.12 16.85 -19.92
C LYS A 44 -7.33 17.30 -21.13
N SER A 45 -7.14 18.60 -21.27
CA SER A 45 -6.24 19.16 -22.28
C SER A 45 -4.80 18.67 -22.05
N LYS A 46 -3.95 18.80 -23.07
CA LYS A 46 -2.54 18.38 -22.96
C LYS A 46 -1.83 19.14 -21.82
N GLU A 47 -2.12 20.41 -21.67
CA GLU A 47 -1.50 21.25 -20.63
C GLU A 47 -1.99 20.88 -19.23
N GLU A 48 -3.30 20.70 -19.04
CA GLU A 48 -3.85 20.23 -17.77
C GLU A 48 -3.33 18.84 -17.41
N ALA A 49 -3.27 17.91 -18.37
CA ALA A 49 -2.74 16.58 -18.16
C ALA A 49 -1.26 16.60 -17.74
N LYS A 50 -0.46 17.50 -18.34
CA LYS A 50 0.93 17.70 -17.97
C LYS A 50 1.08 18.20 -16.53
N GLN A 51 0.30 19.21 -16.14
CA GLN A 51 0.32 19.72 -14.76
C GLN A 51 -0.08 18.66 -13.74
N LEU A 52 -1.16 17.91 -14.01
CA LEU A 52 -1.60 16.81 -13.14
C LEU A 52 -0.54 15.70 -13.03
N ALA A 53 0.11 15.36 -14.13
CA ALA A 53 1.16 14.35 -14.15
C ALA A 53 2.38 14.78 -13.32
N ILE A 54 2.86 16.02 -13.48
CA ILE A 54 3.98 16.56 -12.70
C ILE A 54 3.64 16.57 -11.20
N GLN A 55 2.44 17.04 -10.82
CA GLN A 55 2.01 17.04 -9.42
C GLN A 55 1.94 15.63 -8.84
N ALA A 56 1.39 14.67 -9.58
CA ALA A 56 1.32 13.28 -9.13
C ALA A 56 2.73 12.67 -8.99
N ALA A 57 3.62 12.94 -9.94
CA ALA A 57 5.01 12.47 -9.92
C ALA A 57 5.78 13.00 -8.70
N HIS A 58 5.69 14.31 -8.44
CA HIS A 58 6.36 14.91 -7.28
C HIS A 58 5.86 14.35 -5.95
N ARG A 59 4.54 14.12 -5.81
CA ARG A 59 3.96 13.50 -4.59
C ARG A 59 4.50 12.10 -4.31
N ILE A 60 4.89 11.35 -5.33
CA ILE A 60 5.44 10.00 -5.21
C ILE A 60 6.99 9.99 -5.26
N GLY A 61 7.62 11.18 -5.18
CA GLY A 61 9.08 11.33 -5.11
C GLY A 61 9.79 11.11 -6.46
N ILE A 62 9.11 11.33 -7.58
CA ILE A 62 9.69 11.37 -8.92
C ILE A 62 10.07 12.83 -9.23
N ASN A 63 11.34 13.10 -9.51
CA ASN A 63 11.84 14.42 -9.88
C ASN A 63 11.72 14.69 -11.39
N ASP A 64 11.96 15.95 -11.79
CA ASP A 64 11.80 16.38 -13.18
C ASP A 64 12.77 15.68 -14.15
N GLU A 65 13.97 15.33 -13.70
CA GLU A 65 14.93 14.59 -14.52
C GLU A 65 14.42 13.21 -14.94
N ILE A 66 13.65 12.57 -14.07
CA ILE A 66 13.06 11.25 -14.35
C ILE A 66 11.89 11.38 -15.32
N LEU A 67 11.14 12.49 -15.28
CA LEU A 67 9.96 12.69 -16.14
C LEU A 67 10.28 12.62 -17.63
N GLU A 68 11.45 13.11 -18.03
CA GLU A 68 11.89 13.12 -19.43
C GLU A 68 12.57 11.82 -19.88
N ARG A 69 12.82 10.90 -18.95
CA ARG A 69 13.48 9.62 -19.26
C ARG A 69 12.50 8.61 -19.82
N SER A 70 13.05 7.65 -20.57
CA SER A 70 12.30 6.45 -20.94
C SER A 70 12.03 5.60 -19.68
N PRO A 71 10.80 5.18 -19.41
CA PRO A 71 10.46 4.33 -18.27
C PRO A 71 11.28 3.04 -18.25
N PHE A 72 11.61 2.50 -19.41
CA PHE A 72 12.37 1.25 -19.57
C PHE A 72 13.84 1.35 -19.12
N THR A 73 14.32 2.54 -18.78
CA THR A 73 15.66 2.76 -18.21
C THR A 73 15.65 2.86 -16.68
N LEU A 74 14.48 2.77 -16.06
CA LEU A 74 14.30 2.92 -14.64
C LEU A 74 14.46 1.59 -13.89
N SER A 75 14.79 1.66 -12.60
CA SER A 75 14.70 0.50 -11.71
C SER A 75 13.24 0.06 -11.50
N GLY A 76 13.03 -1.20 -11.12
CA GLY A 76 11.68 -1.71 -10.84
C GLY A 76 10.91 -0.87 -9.80
N GLY A 77 11.60 -0.41 -8.74
CA GLY A 77 10.99 0.48 -7.75
C GLY A 77 10.61 1.86 -8.32
N GLN A 78 11.43 2.41 -9.22
CA GLN A 78 11.09 3.66 -9.91
C GLN A 78 9.91 3.46 -10.88
N MET A 79 9.89 2.38 -11.67
CA MET A 79 8.77 2.06 -12.56
C MET A 79 7.46 1.90 -11.76
N ARG A 80 7.53 1.27 -10.60
CA ARG A 80 6.36 1.14 -9.71
C ARG A 80 5.83 2.50 -9.25
N ARG A 81 6.72 3.42 -8.87
CA ARG A 81 6.34 4.80 -8.53
C ARG A 81 5.68 5.50 -9.73
N VAL A 82 6.19 5.31 -10.95
CA VAL A 82 5.59 5.86 -12.18
C VAL A 82 4.15 5.35 -12.36
N ALA A 83 3.91 4.06 -12.23
CA ALA A 83 2.58 3.50 -12.38
C ALA A 83 1.60 3.99 -11.28
N ILE A 84 2.06 4.14 -10.04
CA ILE A 84 1.27 4.74 -8.96
C ILE A 84 0.96 6.21 -9.29
N ALA A 85 1.95 6.98 -9.77
CA ALA A 85 1.75 8.37 -10.21
C ALA A 85 0.70 8.46 -11.34
N GLY A 86 0.74 7.55 -12.31
CA GLY A 86 -0.25 7.46 -13.40
C GLY A 86 -1.67 7.23 -12.90
N ALA A 87 -1.85 6.33 -11.92
CA ALA A 87 -3.13 6.11 -11.28
C ALA A 87 -3.60 7.32 -10.44
N MET A 88 -2.66 8.05 -9.83
CA MET A 88 -2.95 9.25 -9.04
C MET A 88 -3.23 10.49 -9.88
N ALA A 89 -2.68 10.59 -11.09
CA ALA A 89 -2.79 11.78 -11.93
C ALA A 89 -4.24 12.09 -12.36
N ILE A 90 -5.13 11.09 -12.38
CA ILE A 90 -6.57 11.31 -12.57
C ILE A 90 -7.26 11.88 -11.32
N ASN A 91 -6.52 12.04 -10.23
CA ASN A 91 -7.01 12.55 -8.93
C ASN A 91 -8.18 11.75 -8.33
N PRO A 92 -8.12 10.41 -8.25
CA PRO A 92 -9.21 9.58 -7.78
C PRO A 92 -9.50 9.80 -6.29
N ASP A 93 -10.71 9.48 -5.83
CA ASP A 93 -11.08 9.49 -4.40
C ASP A 93 -10.58 8.26 -3.65
N ILE A 94 -10.47 7.15 -4.39
CA ILE A 94 -10.04 5.83 -3.87
C ILE A 94 -8.87 5.34 -4.72
N LEU A 95 -7.78 4.98 -4.07
CA LEU A 95 -6.63 4.32 -4.69
C LEU A 95 -6.57 2.86 -4.22
N ILE A 96 -6.66 1.93 -5.15
CA ILE A 96 -6.53 0.50 -4.90
C ILE A 96 -5.16 0.04 -5.37
N LEU A 97 -4.41 -0.63 -4.50
CA LEU A 97 -3.08 -1.14 -4.76
C LEU A 97 -3.08 -2.65 -4.54
N ASP A 98 -2.80 -3.41 -5.57
CA ASP A 98 -2.73 -4.87 -5.52
C ASP A 98 -1.27 -5.29 -5.36
N GLU A 99 -0.94 -5.85 -4.18
CA GLU A 99 0.40 -6.33 -3.80
C GLU A 99 1.54 -5.32 -4.11
N PRO A 100 1.44 -4.06 -3.67
CA PRO A 100 2.36 -3.00 -4.12
C PRO A 100 3.80 -3.18 -3.61
N THR A 101 4.04 -4.04 -2.63
CA THR A 101 5.36 -4.26 -2.02
C THR A 101 6.07 -5.53 -2.50
N VAL A 102 5.41 -6.36 -3.31
CA VAL A 102 6.02 -7.59 -3.84
C VAL A 102 7.23 -7.28 -4.70
N GLY A 103 8.34 -8.01 -4.46
CA GLY A 103 9.59 -7.85 -5.21
C GLY A 103 10.46 -6.65 -4.80
N LEU A 104 10.05 -5.88 -3.80
CA LEU A 104 10.89 -4.86 -3.19
C LEU A 104 11.74 -5.44 -2.05
N ASP A 105 12.95 -4.90 -1.90
CA ASP A 105 13.77 -5.13 -0.72
C ASP A 105 13.14 -4.46 0.52
N PRO A 106 13.57 -4.79 1.75
CA PRO A 106 12.98 -4.22 2.96
C PRO A 106 12.97 -2.69 2.98
N LYS A 107 14.03 -2.05 2.52
CA LYS A 107 14.14 -0.60 2.46
C LYS A 107 13.13 -0.01 1.46
N GLY A 108 13.01 -0.62 0.28
CA GLY A 108 12.04 -0.19 -0.74
C GLY A 108 10.59 -0.37 -0.29
N LYS A 109 10.29 -1.42 0.50
CA LYS A 109 8.98 -1.59 1.13
C LYS A 109 8.67 -0.44 2.09
N ASP A 110 9.59 -0.14 3.01
CA ASP A 110 9.41 0.93 3.99
C ASP A 110 9.26 2.30 3.32
N GLU A 111 10.11 2.59 2.32
CA GLU A 111 10.01 3.84 1.55
C GLU A 111 8.65 3.99 0.85
N LEU A 112 8.17 2.94 0.20
CA LEU A 112 6.88 2.97 -0.48
C LEU A 112 5.73 3.14 0.51
N MET A 113 5.74 2.40 1.61
CA MET A 113 4.67 2.47 2.62
C MET A 113 4.63 3.83 3.30
N ASN A 114 5.78 4.40 3.68
CA ASN A 114 5.86 5.74 4.26
C ASN A 114 5.33 6.80 3.28
N LEU A 115 5.64 6.67 2.00
CA LEU A 115 5.13 7.54 0.96
C LEU A 115 3.60 7.46 0.82
N LEU A 116 3.02 6.25 0.85
CA LEU A 116 1.57 6.05 0.80
C LEU A 116 0.86 6.63 2.04
N VAL A 117 1.47 6.46 3.22
CA VAL A 117 0.96 7.05 4.48
C VAL A 117 0.99 8.57 4.41
N HIS A 118 2.11 9.15 3.98
CA HIS A 118 2.25 10.60 3.81
C HIS A 118 1.19 11.15 2.86
N MET A 119 1.03 10.52 1.70
CA MET A 119 0.02 10.87 0.72
C MET A 119 -1.41 10.78 1.29
N HIS A 120 -1.75 9.72 2.02
CA HIS A 120 -3.04 9.58 2.68
C HIS A 120 -3.31 10.71 3.66
N ASN A 121 -2.31 11.06 4.48
CA ASN A 121 -2.44 12.12 5.48
C ASN A 121 -2.62 13.51 4.85
N GLU A 122 -1.95 13.78 3.72
CA GLU A 122 -2.09 15.06 3.02
C GLU A 122 -3.40 15.19 2.24
N THR A 123 -3.85 14.11 1.61
CA THR A 123 -4.97 14.18 0.66
C THR A 123 -6.29 13.67 1.24
N HIS A 124 -6.25 12.99 2.38
CA HIS A 124 -7.39 12.29 3.02
C HIS A 124 -8.13 11.31 2.10
N LYS A 125 -7.47 10.86 1.02
CA LYS A 125 -8.03 9.88 0.08
C LYS A 125 -8.04 8.49 0.70
N THR A 126 -9.00 7.68 0.29
CA THR A 126 -9.05 6.29 0.72
C THR A 126 -8.01 5.46 -0.03
N ILE A 127 -7.15 4.77 0.71
CA ILE A 127 -6.22 3.78 0.15
C ILE A 127 -6.70 2.40 0.56
N ILE A 128 -6.90 1.54 -0.43
CA ILE A 128 -7.19 0.12 -0.23
C ILE A 128 -5.99 -0.65 -0.75
N MET A 129 -5.36 -1.43 0.11
CA MET A 129 -4.22 -2.26 -0.26
C MET A 129 -4.57 -3.73 -0.11
N ILE A 130 -4.33 -4.51 -1.14
CA ILE A 130 -4.39 -5.97 -1.09
C ILE A 130 -2.98 -6.44 -0.77
N SER A 131 -2.81 -7.24 0.27
CA SER A 131 -1.53 -7.80 0.66
C SER A 131 -1.69 -9.10 1.44
N HIS A 132 -0.71 -9.99 1.28
CA HIS A 132 -0.52 -11.18 2.11
C HIS A 132 0.67 -11.02 3.08
N ASP A 133 1.32 -9.85 3.10
CA ASP A 133 2.43 -9.53 4.01
C ASP A 133 1.85 -9.03 5.35
N MET A 134 1.81 -9.92 6.34
CA MET A 134 1.20 -9.62 7.64
C MET A 134 1.98 -8.58 8.44
N ASP A 135 3.29 -8.40 8.20
CA ASP A 135 4.06 -7.32 8.81
C ASP A 135 3.62 -5.94 8.29
N ILE A 136 3.36 -5.83 6.99
CA ILE A 136 2.78 -4.63 6.37
C ILE A 136 1.37 -4.36 6.90
N VAL A 137 0.52 -5.39 6.95
CA VAL A 137 -0.85 -5.26 7.48
C VAL A 137 -0.82 -4.80 8.93
N ALA A 138 0.00 -5.40 9.78
CA ALA A 138 0.13 -5.05 11.19
C ALA A 138 0.64 -3.62 11.41
N SER A 139 1.60 -3.19 10.58
CA SER A 139 2.21 -1.86 10.72
C SER A 139 1.31 -0.72 10.24
N TYR A 140 0.61 -0.90 9.12
CA TYR A 140 -0.02 0.22 8.40
C TYR A 140 -1.54 0.18 8.33
N ALA A 141 -2.18 -1.00 8.43
CA ALA A 141 -3.63 -1.08 8.28
C ALA A 141 -4.38 -0.49 9.49
N LYS A 142 -5.42 0.30 9.23
CA LYS A 142 -6.38 0.80 10.22
C LYS A 142 -7.62 -0.10 10.30
N ARG A 143 -8.09 -0.60 9.15
CA ARG A 143 -9.20 -1.55 9.00
C ARG A 143 -8.76 -2.68 8.08
N ILE A 144 -9.11 -3.89 8.44
CA ILE A 144 -8.73 -5.10 7.71
C ILE A 144 -9.99 -5.83 7.29
N LEU A 145 -10.01 -6.20 6.02
CA LEU A 145 -11.02 -7.06 5.43
C LEU A 145 -10.35 -8.36 4.99
N VAL A 146 -10.73 -9.49 5.59
CA VAL A 146 -10.24 -10.80 5.13
C VAL A 146 -11.27 -11.43 4.22
N MET A 147 -10.81 -11.80 3.03
CA MET A 147 -11.62 -12.47 2.01
C MET A 147 -11.18 -13.93 1.89
N ASP A 148 -12.12 -14.85 1.95
CA ASP A 148 -11.88 -16.28 1.70
C ASP A 148 -12.99 -16.83 0.81
N GLN A 149 -12.64 -17.56 -0.24
CA GLN A 149 -13.55 -18.14 -1.23
C GLN A 149 -14.64 -17.17 -1.74
N GLY A 150 -14.25 -15.88 -1.94
CA GLY A 150 -15.16 -14.84 -2.42
C GLY A 150 -16.13 -14.29 -1.37
N LYS A 151 -15.97 -14.64 -0.11
CA LYS A 151 -16.76 -14.13 1.02
C LYS A 151 -15.91 -13.27 1.93
N LEU A 152 -16.51 -12.24 2.48
CA LEU A 152 -15.92 -11.46 3.56
C LEU A 152 -16.10 -12.24 4.86
N ILE A 153 -14.99 -12.65 5.49
CA ILE A 153 -15.00 -13.48 6.70
C ILE A 153 -14.51 -12.71 7.93
N TYR A 154 -13.84 -11.57 7.75
CA TYR A 154 -13.46 -10.65 8.82
C TYR A 154 -13.55 -9.21 8.33
N ASP A 155 -14.01 -8.34 9.22
CA ASP A 155 -14.04 -6.89 9.05
C ASP A 155 -13.80 -6.24 10.40
N GLY A 156 -12.61 -5.71 10.61
CA GLY A 156 -12.22 -5.17 11.92
C GLY A 156 -10.83 -4.54 11.92
N ASP A 157 -10.27 -4.35 13.10
CA ASP A 157 -8.94 -3.81 13.32
C ASP A 157 -7.87 -4.91 13.41
N LYS A 158 -6.61 -4.50 13.40
CA LYS A 158 -5.47 -5.41 13.47
C LYS A 158 -5.37 -6.15 14.82
N LYS A 159 -5.76 -5.51 15.93
CA LYS A 159 -5.68 -6.13 17.25
C LYS A 159 -6.66 -7.29 17.36
N GLY A 160 -7.89 -7.10 16.89
CA GLY A 160 -8.91 -8.15 16.84
C GLY A 160 -8.49 -9.31 15.94
N LEU A 161 -7.95 -9.02 14.74
CA LEU A 161 -7.51 -10.07 13.81
C LEU A 161 -6.38 -10.92 14.41
N PHE A 162 -5.30 -10.29 14.87
CA PHE A 162 -4.11 -11.00 15.33
C PHE A 162 -4.23 -11.59 16.76
N ALA A 163 -5.30 -11.27 17.49
CA ALA A 163 -5.61 -11.94 18.76
C ALA A 163 -6.25 -13.33 18.57
N ASP A 164 -6.90 -13.57 17.44
CA ASP A 164 -7.59 -14.84 17.15
C ASP A 164 -6.68 -15.77 16.34
N GLU A 165 -5.76 -16.46 17.04
CA GLU A 165 -4.82 -17.39 16.41
C GLU A 165 -5.51 -18.60 15.76
N GLU A 166 -6.67 -19.02 16.28
CA GLU A 166 -7.44 -20.11 15.70
C GLU A 166 -8.00 -19.69 14.33
N PHE A 167 -8.54 -18.49 14.24
CA PHE A 167 -8.99 -17.90 12.97
C PHE A 167 -7.85 -17.79 11.96
N LEU A 168 -6.69 -17.27 12.39
CA LEU A 168 -5.52 -17.15 11.52
C LEU A 168 -5.11 -18.52 10.95
N ARG A 169 -5.02 -19.53 11.81
CA ARG A 169 -4.65 -20.89 11.41
C ARG A 169 -5.66 -21.51 10.44
N GLN A 170 -6.96 -21.35 10.69
CA GLN A 170 -8.03 -21.89 9.84
C GLN A 170 -8.02 -21.27 8.43
N HIS A 171 -7.59 -20.01 8.30
CA HIS A 171 -7.57 -19.29 7.04
C HIS A 171 -6.16 -19.11 6.43
N ASN A 172 -5.16 -19.89 6.91
CA ASN A 172 -3.77 -19.85 6.44
C ASN A 172 -3.18 -18.42 6.46
N LEU A 173 -3.48 -17.67 7.52
CA LEU A 173 -2.89 -16.36 7.79
C LEU A 173 -1.80 -16.52 8.86
N ASP A 174 -0.68 -15.85 8.64
CA ASP A 174 0.43 -15.85 9.58
C ASP A 174 0.32 -14.72 10.62
N LEU A 175 0.98 -14.91 11.76
CA LEU A 175 1.26 -13.80 12.67
C LEU A 175 2.38 -12.93 12.09
N PRO A 176 2.38 -11.61 12.39
CA PRO A 176 3.55 -10.77 12.14
C PRO A 176 4.82 -11.38 12.77
N VAL A 177 5.95 -11.20 12.13
CA VAL A 177 7.25 -11.73 12.61
C VAL A 177 7.54 -11.24 14.03
N ILE A 178 7.28 -9.97 14.32
CA ILE A 178 7.46 -9.38 15.66
C ILE A 178 6.59 -10.07 16.70
N SER A 179 5.35 -10.37 16.38
CA SER A 179 4.43 -11.09 17.27
C SER A 179 4.93 -12.51 17.57
N THR A 180 5.46 -13.20 16.58
CA THR A 180 6.06 -14.52 16.74
C THR A 180 7.29 -14.48 17.65
N ILE A 181 8.16 -13.49 17.48
CA ILE A 181 9.33 -13.25 18.36
C ILE A 181 8.87 -12.96 19.78
N ALA A 182 7.91 -12.07 19.97
CA ALA A 182 7.38 -11.69 21.29
C ALA A 182 6.80 -12.91 22.04
N LYS A 183 6.06 -13.77 21.35
CA LYS A 183 5.55 -15.02 21.92
C LYS A 183 6.68 -15.93 22.39
N GLY A 184 7.73 -16.07 21.59
CA GLY A 184 8.90 -16.87 21.96
C GLY A 184 9.64 -16.31 23.19
N LEU A 185 9.79 -14.99 23.29
CA LEU A 185 10.39 -14.33 24.45
C LEU A 185 9.53 -14.48 25.70
N LYS A 186 8.21 -14.32 25.59
CA LYS A 186 7.27 -14.50 26.70
C LYS A 186 7.28 -15.94 27.22
N ALA A 187 7.29 -16.94 26.33
CA ALA A 187 7.35 -18.35 26.69
C ALA A 187 8.63 -18.72 27.47
N LYS A 188 9.73 -17.99 27.21
CA LYS A 188 11.01 -18.15 27.94
C LYS A 188 11.11 -17.26 29.18
N GLY A 189 10.08 -16.48 29.51
CA GLY A 189 10.06 -15.61 30.69
C GLY A 189 10.87 -14.31 30.56
N PHE A 190 11.34 -13.95 29.36
CA PHE A 190 12.15 -12.74 29.17
C PHE A 190 11.32 -11.44 29.15
N ILE A 191 10.06 -11.51 28.74
CA ILE A 191 9.14 -10.38 28.70
C ILE A 191 7.75 -10.79 29.16
N GLN A 192 6.95 -9.79 29.56
CA GLN A 192 5.52 -9.95 29.83
C GLN A 192 4.76 -8.88 29.03
N TYR A 193 3.56 -9.20 28.60
CA TYR A 193 2.66 -8.25 27.93
C TYR A 193 1.22 -8.71 28.08
N ASP A 194 0.30 -7.76 28.13
CA ASP A 194 -1.15 -8.00 28.15
C ASP A 194 -1.71 -8.10 26.74
N GLN A 195 -1.19 -7.27 25.83
CA GLN A 195 -1.56 -7.28 24.41
C GLN A 195 -0.36 -7.70 23.56
N LEU A 196 -0.63 -8.53 22.56
CA LEU A 196 0.37 -9.02 21.61
C LEU A 196 0.97 -7.83 20.85
N PRO A 197 2.29 -7.57 20.90
CA PRO A 197 2.90 -6.52 20.11
C PRO A 197 2.90 -6.91 18.63
N LEU A 198 2.52 -5.99 17.77
CA LEU A 198 2.38 -6.16 16.34
C LEU A 198 3.50 -5.48 15.56
N THR A 199 4.19 -4.52 16.18
CA THR A 199 5.24 -3.71 15.55
C THR A 199 6.54 -3.74 16.34
N LYS A 200 7.65 -3.35 15.69
CA LYS A 200 8.97 -3.27 16.34
C LYS A 200 8.96 -2.30 17.52
N ASP A 201 8.29 -1.17 17.37
CA ASP A 201 8.22 -0.13 18.40
C ASP A 201 7.44 -0.65 19.62
N GLU A 202 6.30 -1.32 19.41
CA GLU A 202 5.53 -1.94 20.50
C GLU A 202 6.35 -2.99 21.25
N LEU A 203 7.14 -3.82 20.56
CA LEU A 203 8.00 -4.81 21.22
C LEU A 203 9.19 -4.13 21.94
N TYR A 204 9.77 -3.10 21.34
CA TYR A 204 10.85 -2.33 21.96
C TYR A 204 10.40 -1.70 23.29
N ASP A 205 9.23 -1.06 23.30
CA ASP A 205 8.66 -0.44 24.51
C ASP A 205 8.44 -1.48 25.63
N ILE A 206 8.00 -2.68 25.31
CA ILE A 206 7.85 -3.78 26.27
C ILE A 206 9.20 -4.20 26.84
N ILE A 207 10.24 -4.33 26.00
CA ILE A 207 11.59 -4.75 26.44
C ILE A 207 12.24 -3.70 27.33
N VAL A 208 12.13 -2.41 26.95
CA VAL A 208 12.76 -1.30 27.68
C VAL A 208 11.95 -0.94 28.93
N GLY A 209 10.62 -0.89 28.82
CA GLY A 209 9.73 -0.62 29.95
C GLY A 209 9.78 -1.69 31.05
N GLY A 210 10.04 -2.94 30.69
CA GLY A 210 10.26 -4.03 31.65
C GLY A 210 11.59 -3.95 32.43
N LYS A 211 12.57 -3.14 31.98
CA LYS A 211 13.86 -2.94 32.66
C LYS A 211 13.85 -1.82 33.69
N THR A 212 12.77 -1.02 33.77
CA THR A 212 12.70 0.12 34.71
C THR A 212 12.14 -0.24 36.09
N ASN A 213 11.90 -1.52 36.37
CA ASN A 213 11.35 -2.03 37.64
C ASN A 213 12.31 -2.95 38.41
N GLU A 214 13.65 -2.78 38.28
CA GLU A 214 14.65 -3.38 39.14
C GLU A 214 15.42 -2.30 39.89
#